data_87a61c82d14ad70feb2f332ea7bd1e33
#
_entry.id   87a61c82d14ad70feb2f332ea7bd1e33
#
_cell.length_a   1.000
_cell.length_b   1.000
_cell.length_c   1.000
_cell.angle_alpha   90.00
_cell.angle_beta   90.00
_cell.angle_gamma   90.00
#
_symmetry.space_group_name_H-M   'P 1'
#
loop_
_entity.id
_entity.type
_entity.pdbx_description
1 polymer ?
#
loop_
_entity_poly.entity_id
_entity_poly.type
_entity_poly.pdbx_seq_one_letter_code
_entity_poly.pdbx_strand_id
1 'polypeptide(L)'
;MKLEERVNPIVITDTETNRRYTLDFNRESVRFAEERGFSWDEVGDKPATMVPLIWYTAFRRYDPRISLDKTTKLLEDLGGMKPSWVVRLRELYNQALTSLIAQDTAEGEEEEAKNARLTVEL
;
A
#
# COMPACT_ATOMS: atom_id res chain seq x y z
N MET A 1 2.96 11.42 13.96
CA MET A 1 1.99 10.31 13.97
C MET A 1 2.24 9.44 15.19
N LYS A 2 1.19 9.10 15.87
CA LYS A 2 1.28 8.22 17.04
C LYS A 2 1.39 6.77 16.57
N LEU A 3 2.09 5.93 17.35
CA LEU A 3 2.30 4.54 16.99
C LEU A 3 0.99 3.75 16.87
N GLU A 4 0.04 4.05 17.74
CA GLU A 4 -1.26 3.38 17.74
C GLU A 4 -2.13 3.72 16.52
N GLU A 5 -1.76 4.74 15.77
CA GLU A 5 -2.45 5.12 14.53
C GLU A 5 -1.89 4.41 13.30
N ARG A 6 -0.84 3.64 13.50
CA ARG A 6 -0.22 2.91 12.41
C ARG A 6 -1.13 1.79 11.91
N VAL A 7 -1.30 1.73 10.60
CA VAL A 7 -2.14 0.73 9.96
C VAL A 7 -1.41 -0.62 9.92
N ASN A 8 -2.10 -1.68 10.32
CA ASN A 8 -1.54 -3.02 10.28
C ASN A 8 -1.66 -3.62 8.88
N PRO A 9 -0.64 -4.35 8.43
CA PRO A 9 -0.69 -5.07 7.16
C PRO A 9 -1.83 -6.11 7.14
N ILE A 10 -2.22 -6.48 5.91
CA ILE A 10 -3.13 -7.61 5.73
C ILE A 10 -2.30 -8.88 5.65
N VAL A 11 -2.71 -9.91 6.38
CA VAL A 11 -2.03 -11.21 6.34
C VAL A 11 -3.01 -12.25 5.80
N ILE A 12 -2.56 -13.00 4.79
CA ILE A 12 -3.31 -14.10 4.19
C ILE A 12 -2.56 -15.39 4.46
N THR A 13 -3.26 -16.38 4.97
CA THR A 13 -2.68 -17.71 5.21
C THR A 13 -3.32 -18.71 4.26
N ASP A 14 -2.49 -19.38 3.48
CA ASP A 14 -2.93 -20.51 2.66
C ASP A 14 -2.86 -21.76 3.54
N THR A 15 -4.02 -22.28 3.93
CA THR A 15 -4.10 -23.42 4.85
C THR A 15 -3.62 -24.73 4.24
N GLU A 16 -3.65 -24.84 2.91
CA GLU A 16 -3.18 -26.04 2.22
C GLU A 16 -1.65 -26.15 2.26
N THR A 17 -0.96 -25.02 2.04
CA THR A 17 0.49 -25.00 2.00
C THR A 17 1.12 -24.48 3.28
N ASN A 18 0.29 -23.95 4.17
CA ASN A 18 0.72 -23.28 5.41
C ASN A 18 1.55 -22.02 5.15
N ARG A 19 1.48 -21.48 3.95
CA ARG A 19 2.20 -20.26 3.56
C ARG A 19 1.43 -19.02 3.97
N ARG A 20 2.15 -18.04 4.48
CA ARG A 20 1.60 -16.74 4.86
C ARG A 20 2.09 -15.67 3.92
N TYR A 21 1.19 -14.78 3.54
CA TYR A 21 1.50 -13.62 2.70
C TYR A 21 1.18 -12.36 3.48
N THR A 22 2.10 -11.42 3.47
CA THR A 22 1.90 -10.11 4.10
C THR A 22 1.73 -9.06 3.02
N LEU A 23 0.60 -8.35 3.03
CA LEU A 23 0.29 -7.31 2.07
C LEU A 23 0.50 -5.96 2.72
N ASP A 24 1.36 -5.16 2.14
CA ASP A 24 1.71 -3.83 2.63
C ASP A 24 2.36 -3.03 1.50
N PHE A 25 2.59 -1.76 1.72
CA PHE A 25 3.25 -0.90 0.74
C PHE A 25 4.45 -0.20 1.35
N ASN A 26 5.45 0.06 0.52
CA ASN A 26 6.52 1.00 0.79
C ASN A 26 6.60 1.95 -0.42
N ARG A 27 7.52 2.92 -0.38
CA ARG A 27 7.64 3.86 -1.48
C ARG A 27 7.95 3.20 -2.82
N GLU A 28 8.76 2.15 -2.80
CA GLU A 28 9.12 1.42 -4.02
C GLU A 28 7.90 0.72 -4.63
N SER A 29 7.06 0.08 -3.80
CA SER A 29 5.87 -0.58 -4.32
C SER A 29 4.84 0.43 -4.81
N VAL A 30 4.71 1.59 -4.15
CA VAL A 30 3.82 2.65 -4.63
C VAL A 30 4.30 3.16 -5.99
N ARG A 31 5.61 3.41 -6.13
CA ARG A 31 6.19 3.82 -7.41
C ARG A 31 5.92 2.79 -8.50
N PHE A 32 6.08 1.52 -8.16
CA PHE A 32 5.78 0.43 -9.08
C PHE A 32 4.36 0.51 -9.62
N ALA A 33 3.39 0.75 -8.75
CA ALA A 33 1.98 0.88 -9.14
C ALA A 33 1.76 2.12 -10.01
N GLU A 34 2.34 3.26 -9.61
CA GLU A 34 2.21 4.51 -10.36
C GLU A 34 2.77 4.40 -11.77
N GLU A 35 3.94 3.78 -11.91
CA GLU A 35 4.57 3.58 -13.21
C GLU A 35 3.73 2.72 -14.16
N ARG A 36 2.84 1.90 -13.60
CA ARG A 36 1.94 1.04 -14.36
C ARG A 36 0.54 1.65 -14.52
N GLY A 37 0.39 2.91 -14.15
CA GLY A 37 -0.85 3.64 -14.36
C GLY A 37 -1.91 3.44 -13.30
N PHE A 38 -1.53 2.96 -12.12
CA PHE A 38 -2.50 2.78 -11.04
C PHE A 38 -3.01 4.12 -10.52
N SER A 39 -4.32 4.21 -10.31
CA SER A 39 -4.97 5.33 -9.64
C SER A 39 -6.15 4.81 -8.82
N TRP A 40 -6.23 5.23 -7.56
CA TRP A 40 -7.37 4.88 -6.72
C TRP A 40 -8.69 5.40 -7.31
N ASP A 41 -8.65 6.54 -7.99
CA ASP A 41 -9.84 7.12 -8.61
C ASP A 41 -10.38 6.26 -9.76
N GLU A 42 -9.55 5.44 -10.37
CA GLU A 42 -9.93 4.59 -11.48
C GLU A 42 -10.36 3.17 -11.07
N VAL A 43 -10.24 2.83 -9.78
CA VAL A 43 -10.60 1.49 -9.30
C VAL A 43 -12.06 1.16 -9.62
N GLY A 44 -12.97 2.13 -9.44
CA GLY A 44 -14.38 1.93 -9.74
C GLY A 44 -14.70 1.89 -11.23
N ASP A 45 -13.93 2.63 -12.04
CA ASP A 45 -14.17 2.73 -13.49
C ASP A 45 -13.48 1.63 -14.28
N LYS A 46 -12.31 1.19 -13.82
CA LYS A 46 -11.49 0.20 -14.50
C LYS A 46 -11.07 -0.91 -13.55
N PRO A 47 -12.03 -1.61 -12.93
CA PRO A 47 -11.68 -2.61 -11.92
C PRO A 47 -10.88 -3.79 -12.48
N ALA A 48 -11.13 -4.17 -13.72
CA ALA A 48 -10.43 -5.31 -14.33
C ALA A 48 -8.92 -5.07 -14.44
N THR A 49 -8.49 -3.83 -14.54
CA THR A 49 -7.07 -3.46 -14.61
C THR A 49 -6.53 -3.03 -13.25
N MET A 50 -7.26 -2.18 -12.55
CA MET A 50 -6.78 -1.56 -11.31
C MET A 50 -6.78 -2.51 -10.12
N VAL A 51 -7.80 -3.35 -9.98
CA VAL A 51 -7.88 -4.26 -8.83
C VAL A 51 -6.76 -5.30 -8.84
N PRO A 52 -6.54 -6.06 -9.94
CA PRO A 52 -5.41 -7.00 -9.96
C PRO A 52 -4.07 -6.32 -9.78
N LEU A 53 -3.91 -5.11 -10.31
CA LEU A 53 -2.65 -4.37 -10.22
C LEU A 53 -2.32 -3.98 -8.78
N ILE A 54 -3.26 -3.38 -8.05
CA ILE A 54 -2.98 -2.96 -6.67
C ILE A 54 -2.84 -4.17 -5.74
N TRP A 55 -3.62 -5.23 -5.99
CA TRP A 55 -3.51 -6.47 -5.25
C TRP A 55 -2.12 -7.07 -5.41
N TYR A 56 -1.66 -7.24 -6.63
CA TYR A 56 -0.33 -7.72 -6.95
C TYR A 56 0.76 -6.85 -6.29
N THR A 57 0.63 -5.54 -6.42
CA THR A 57 1.60 -4.60 -5.86
C THR A 57 1.75 -4.76 -4.34
N ALA A 58 0.64 -5.02 -3.65
CA ALA A 58 0.63 -5.16 -2.19
C ALA A 58 1.44 -6.38 -1.70
N PHE A 59 1.57 -7.41 -2.51
CA PHE A 59 2.38 -8.59 -2.17
C PHE A 59 3.88 -8.32 -2.32
N ARG A 60 4.27 -7.41 -3.21
CA ARG A 60 5.64 -7.28 -3.66
C ARG A 60 6.63 -6.81 -2.61
N ARG A 61 6.17 -6.09 -1.60
CA ARG A 61 7.06 -5.61 -0.53
C ARG A 61 7.78 -6.77 0.17
N TYR A 62 7.06 -7.82 0.50
CA TYR A 62 7.60 -8.97 1.22
C TYR A 62 7.81 -10.20 0.35
N ASP A 63 7.32 -10.17 -0.89
CA ASP A 63 7.48 -11.27 -1.83
C ASP A 63 7.72 -10.70 -3.24
N PRO A 64 8.90 -10.10 -3.48
CA PRO A 64 9.16 -9.37 -4.73
C PRO A 64 9.19 -10.26 -5.97
N ARG A 65 9.25 -11.58 -5.80
CA ARG A 65 9.28 -12.52 -6.92
C ARG A 65 7.93 -13.15 -7.23
N ILE A 66 6.90 -12.82 -6.47
CA ILE A 66 5.57 -13.37 -6.73
C ILE A 66 5.07 -12.87 -8.08
N SER A 67 4.35 -13.73 -8.82
CA SER A 67 3.85 -13.37 -10.13
C SER A 67 2.47 -12.76 -10.06
N LEU A 68 2.12 -11.98 -11.08
CA LEU A 68 0.77 -11.44 -11.24
C LEU A 68 -0.25 -12.57 -11.31
N ASP A 69 0.06 -13.63 -12.04
CA ASP A 69 -0.84 -14.79 -12.18
C ASP A 69 -1.13 -15.43 -10.82
N LYS A 70 -0.10 -15.59 -10.00
CA LYS A 70 -0.26 -16.19 -8.67
C LYS A 70 -1.15 -15.32 -7.78
N THR A 71 -0.90 -14.02 -7.73
CA THR A 71 -1.71 -13.12 -6.90
C THR A 71 -3.14 -13.00 -7.40
N THR A 72 -3.33 -13.01 -8.72
CA THR A 72 -4.67 -12.97 -9.31
C THR A 72 -5.45 -14.25 -8.96
N LYS A 73 -4.79 -15.39 -9.01
CA LYS A 73 -5.42 -16.64 -8.63
C LYS A 73 -5.83 -16.65 -7.15
N LEU A 74 -4.97 -16.14 -6.28
CA LEU A 74 -5.30 -16.01 -4.86
C LEU A 74 -6.53 -15.12 -4.66
N LEU A 75 -6.62 -14.02 -5.40
CA LEU A 75 -7.77 -13.13 -5.33
C LEU A 75 -9.05 -13.84 -5.77
N GLU A 76 -8.98 -14.58 -6.87
CA GLU A 76 -10.13 -15.36 -7.37
C GLU A 76 -10.56 -16.42 -6.36
N ASP A 77 -9.60 -17.12 -5.76
CA ASP A 77 -9.88 -18.15 -4.75
C ASP A 77 -10.53 -17.56 -3.50
N LEU A 78 -10.22 -16.31 -3.18
CA LEU A 78 -10.82 -15.58 -2.05
C LEU A 78 -12.20 -15.00 -2.39
N GLY A 79 -12.61 -15.08 -3.65
CA GLY A 79 -13.91 -14.56 -4.09
C GLY A 79 -13.91 -13.08 -4.44
N GLY A 80 -12.73 -12.51 -4.67
CA GLY A 80 -12.59 -11.11 -5.01
C GLY A 80 -12.19 -10.25 -3.81
N MET A 81 -11.95 -8.97 -4.06
CA MET A 81 -11.51 -8.03 -3.02
C MET A 81 -12.70 -7.45 -2.27
N LYS A 82 -12.77 -7.69 -0.98
CA LYS A 82 -13.83 -7.14 -0.14
C LYS A 82 -13.65 -5.64 0.07
N PRO A 83 -14.74 -4.87 0.24
CA PRO A 83 -14.62 -3.42 0.47
C PRO A 83 -13.73 -3.05 1.67
N SER A 84 -13.77 -3.84 2.74
CA SER A 84 -12.92 -3.59 3.90
C SER A 84 -11.44 -3.75 3.58
N TRP A 85 -11.09 -4.63 2.65
CA TRP A 85 -9.70 -4.80 2.20
C TRP A 85 -9.26 -3.63 1.33
N VAL A 86 -10.15 -3.11 0.49
CA VAL A 86 -9.87 -1.92 -0.31
C VAL A 86 -9.52 -0.75 0.60
N VAL A 87 -10.31 -0.53 1.64
CA VAL A 87 -10.06 0.53 2.62
C VAL A 87 -8.70 0.35 3.29
N ARG A 88 -8.41 -0.86 3.74
CA ARG A 88 -7.13 -1.15 4.42
C ARG A 88 -5.94 -0.96 3.48
N LEU A 89 -6.05 -1.43 2.24
CA LEU A 89 -4.98 -1.26 1.26
C LEU A 89 -4.73 0.21 0.94
N ARG A 90 -5.80 0.99 0.84
CA ARG A 90 -5.67 2.42 0.60
C ARG A 90 -4.98 3.13 1.77
N GLU A 91 -5.33 2.75 2.99
CA GLU A 91 -4.68 3.29 4.19
C GLU A 91 -3.18 2.93 4.23
N LEU A 92 -2.84 1.68 3.92
CA LEU A 92 -1.46 1.22 3.85
C LEU A 92 -0.68 1.97 2.75
N TYR A 93 -1.31 2.18 1.61
CA TYR A 93 -0.73 2.92 0.49
C TYR A 93 -0.42 4.35 0.91
N ASN A 94 -1.37 5.02 1.52
CA ASN A 94 -1.19 6.39 1.99
C ASN A 94 -0.14 6.48 3.10
N GLN A 95 -0.10 5.50 3.99
CA GLN A 95 0.90 5.42 5.05
C GLN A 95 2.32 5.37 4.49
N ALA A 96 2.51 4.66 3.38
CA ALA A 96 3.81 4.58 2.72
C ALA A 96 4.29 5.92 2.17
N LEU A 97 3.38 6.88 1.96
CA LEU A 97 3.68 8.19 1.41
C LEU A 97 3.80 9.30 2.45
N THR A 98 3.52 9.02 3.73
CA THR A 98 3.50 10.06 4.76
C THR A 98 4.83 10.78 4.93
N SER A 99 5.94 10.11 4.62
CA SER A 99 7.25 10.75 4.72
C SER A 99 7.61 11.60 3.49
N LEU A 100 6.80 11.54 2.43
CA LEU A 100 7.04 12.30 1.20
C LEU A 100 6.25 13.61 1.17
N ILE A 101 5.06 13.59 1.76
CA ILE A 101 4.19 14.76 1.77
C ILE A 101 3.88 15.11 3.21
N ALA A 102 4.45 16.21 3.68
CA ALA A 102 4.18 16.71 5.02
C ALA A 102 2.78 17.30 5.08
N GLN A 103 2.09 17.05 6.19
CA GLN A 103 0.81 17.68 6.43
C GLN A 103 1.03 19.08 7.00
N ASP A 104 0.19 20.01 6.58
CA ASP A 104 0.27 21.40 7.03
C ASP A 104 -0.40 21.52 8.39
N THR A 105 0.24 20.96 9.40
CA THR A 105 -0.24 20.90 10.77
C THR A 105 0.89 21.28 11.74
N ALA A 106 0.54 21.57 12.98
CA ALA A 106 1.53 21.84 14.02
C ALA A 106 2.48 20.65 14.22
N GLU A 107 1.99 19.44 14.06
CA GLU A 107 2.84 18.24 14.17
C GLU A 107 3.87 18.19 13.04
N GLY A 108 3.48 18.55 11.82
CA GLY A 108 4.40 18.64 10.70
C GLY A 108 5.49 19.67 10.93
N GLU A 109 5.12 20.79 11.49
CA GLU A 109 6.09 21.85 11.84
C GLU A 109 7.08 21.39 12.90
N GLU A 110 6.61 20.64 13.88
CA GLU A 110 7.49 20.08 14.91
C GLU A 110 8.47 19.06 14.32
N GLU A 111 8.03 18.25 13.38
CA GLU A 111 8.89 17.27 12.71
C GLU A 111 9.97 17.95 11.88
N GLU A 112 9.63 19.06 11.21
CA GLU A 112 10.62 19.84 10.48
C GLU A 112 11.66 20.42 11.43
N ALA A 113 11.23 20.89 12.59
CA ALA A 113 12.15 21.42 13.60
C ALA A 113 13.11 20.35 14.13
N LYS A 114 12.66 19.08 14.21
CA LYS A 114 13.51 17.98 14.65
C LYS A 114 14.62 17.66 13.66
N ASN A 115 14.45 18.02 12.40
CA ASN A 115 15.43 17.78 11.36
C ASN A 115 16.16 19.09 10.99
N ALA A 116 16.62 19.78 12.01
CA ALA A 116 17.24 21.10 11.86
C ALA A 116 18.51 21.11 10.99
N ARG A 117 19.05 19.94 10.65
CA ARG A 117 20.20 19.81 9.76
C ARG A 117 19.88 20.33 8.35
N LEU A 118 18.62 20.24 7.95
CA LEU A 118 18.18 20.66 6.63
C LEU A 118 17.20 21.81 6.76
N THR A 119 17.52 22.93 6.13
CA THR A 119 16.61 24.08 6.08
C THR A 119 16.22 24.35 4.63
N VAL A 120 14.97 24.78 4.43
CA VAL A 120 14.46 25.12 3.11
C VAL A 120 13.93 26.55 3.15
N GLU A 121 14.42 27.37 2.22
CA GLU A 121 13.92 28.72 2.01
C GLU A 121 13.23 28.79 0.65
N LEU A 122 12.02 29.30 0.65
CA LEU A 122 11.25 29.44 -0.58
C LEU A 122 11.16 30.88 -1.03
#